data_96239defc3146bd9a28f0df39f66c4cc
#
_entry.id   96239defc3146bd9a28f0df39f66c4cc
#
_cell.length_a   1.000
_cell.length_b   1.000
_cell.length_c   1.000
_cell.angle_alpha   90.00
_cell.angle_beta   90.00
_cell.angle_gamma   90.00
#
_symmetry.space_group_name_H-M   'P 1'
#
loop_
_entity.id
_entity.type
_entity.pdbx_description
1 polymer ?
#
loop_
_entity_poly.entity_id
_entity_poly.type
_entity_poly.pdbx_seq_one_letter_code
_entity_poly.pdbx_strand_id
1 'polypeptide(L)'
;SMCKNQSQKLWKLLNTEAYVNTLGSLSGNQAVQHAKAGLKAIYLSGWQVAADANTAGEMYPDQSLYPYDSAPKLVETMNNSLIRADQIQHMELQDGDMKKENSVDYMLPIIADGEAGFGGPLNVFELTKKFIRAGAAGVHFEDQLASEKKCGHMGGKVLVPTGTMVKNLKSARLAADIAEVPLIILARTDANAAKLITNDFDENDKPFLTGERSQG
;
A
#
# COMPACT_ATOMS: atom_id res chain seq x y z
N SER A 1 5.20 -0.62 -18.30
CA SER A 1 5.45 0.30 -17.17
C SER A 1 5.99 -0.45 -15.96
N MET A 2 6.66 0.25 -15.06
CA MET A 2 7.18 -0.34 -13.83
C MET A 2 6.09 -1.02 -13.02
N CYS A 3 4.98 -0.34 -12.75
CA CYS A 3 3.83 -0.90 -12.05
C CYS A 3 3.40 -2.25 -12.66
N LYS A 4 3.26 -2.35 -13.98
CA LYS A 4 2.88 -3.60 -14.65
C LYS A 4 3.84 -4.75 -14.35
N ASN A 5 5.14 -4.50 -14.51
CA ASN A 5 6.16 -5.52 -14.27
C ASN A 5 6.20 -5.95 -12.79
N GLN A 6 6.15 -4.99 -11.89
CA GLN A 6 6.19 -5.26 -10.45
C GLN A 6 4.93 -5.97 -9.95
N SER A 7 3.76 -5.60 -10.46
CA SER A 7 2.50 -6.30 -10.12
C SER A 7 2.52 -7.76 -10.60
N GLN A 8 3.01 -8.01 -11.82
CA GLN A 8 3.15 -9.38 -12.33
C GLN A 8 4.16 -10.20 -11.51
N LYS A 9 5.28 -9.57 -11.12
CA LYS A 9 6.28 -10.21 -10.24
C LYS A 9 5.70 -10.55 -8.88
N LEU A 10 4.98 -9.62 -8.25
CA LEU A 10 4.33 -9.85 -6.97
C LEU A 10 3.28 -10.96 -7.08
N TRP A 11 2.45 -10.95 -8.12
CA TRP A 11 1.45 -11.99 -8.34
C TRP A 11 2.09 -13.38 -8.48
N LYS A 12 3.20 -13.47 -9.21
CA LYS A 12 3.97 -14.71 -9.31
C LYS A 12 4.46 -15.17 -7.94
N LEU A 13 5.09 -14.30 -7.16
CA LEU A 13 5.58 -14.62 -5.80
C LEU A 13 4.45 -15.14 -4.90
N LEU A 14 3.29 -14.47 -4.89
CA LEU A 14 2.12 -14.88 -4.09
C LEU A 14 1.57 -16.27 -4.46
N ASN A 15 1.81 -16.74 -5.69
CA ASN A 15 1.30 -18.03 -6.17
C ASN A 15 2.36 -19.14 -6.18
N THR A 16 3.65 -18.83 -6.02
CA THR A 16 4.72 -19.82 -6.13
C THR A 16 5.51 -20.02 -4.84
N GLU A 17 5.57 -18.99 -3.99
CA GLU A 17 6.31 -19.06 -2.72
C GLU A 17 5.39 -19.53 -1.58
N ALA A 18 5.92 -20.29 -0.64
CA ALA A 18 5.19 -20.67 0.57
C ALA A 18 4.80 -19.45 1.41
N TYR A 19 5.65 -18.44 1.40
CA TYR A 19 5.40 -17.08 1.94
C TYR A 19 6.31 -16.08 1.24
N VAL A 20 5.87 -14.82 1.16
CA VAL A 20 6.67 -13.73 0.58
C VAL A 20 7.38 -12.99 1.71
N ASN A 21 8.68 -13.20 1.82
CA ASN A 21 9.50 -12.57 2.86
C ASN A 21 9.61 -11.06 2.61
N THR A 22 9.03 -10.26 3.50
CA THR A 22 8.79 -8.83 3.31
C THR A 22 8.97 -8.08 4.63
N LEU A 23 9.61 -6.92 4.58
CA LEU A 23 9.72 -5.99 5.71
C LEU A 23 9.33 -4.57 5.29
N GLY A 24 9.03 -3.72 6.28
CA GLY A 24 8.75 -2.30 6.08
C GLY A 24 10.02 -1.52 5.71
N SER A 25 9.86 -0.50 4.86
CA SER A 25 10.92 0.43 4.49
C SER A 25 10.40 1.85 4.46
N LEU A 26 11.24 2.81 4.93
CA LEU A 26 10.97 4.24 4.97
C LEU A 26 11.85 5.05 4.02
N SER A 27 12.89 4.45 3.48
CA SER A 27 13.86 5.16 2.66
C SER A 27 14.37 4.29 1.53
N GLY A 28 14.89 4.93 0.49
CA GLY A 28 15.52 4.23 -0.61
C GLY A 28 16.73 3.40 -0.17
N ASN A 29 17.49 3.85 0.81
CA ASN A 29 18.62 3.08 1.34
C ASN A 29 18.15 1.80 2.05
N GLN A 30 17.11 1.87 2.87
CA GLN A 30 16.54 0.66 3.48
C GLN A 30 16.02 -0.32 2.43
N ALA A 31 15.35 0.17 1.36
CA ALA A 31 14.90 -0.66 0.26
C ALA A 31 16.04 -1.41 -0.41
N VAL A 32 17.15 -0.73 -0.69
CA VAL A 32 18.36 -1.34 -1.25
C VAL A 32 18.96 -2.39 -0.31
N GLN A 33 19.02 -2.12 1.01
CA GLN A 33 19.49 -3.10 1.99
C GLN A 33 18.58 -4.32 2.08
N HIS A 34 17.26 -4.14 1.97
CA HIS A 34 16.30 -5.25 1.92
C HIS A 34 16.56 -6.16 0.73
N ALA A 35 16.81 -5.59 -0.46
CA ALA A 35 17.18 -6.37 -1.64
C ALA A 35 18.47 -7.16 -1.43
N LYS A 36 19.53 -6.52 -0.89
CA LYS A 36 20.80 -7.16 -0.56
C LYS A 36 20.65 -8.28 0.47
N ALA A 37 19.72 -8.13 1.40
CA ALA A 37 19.42 -9.15 2.40
C ALA A 37 18.58 -10.34 1.86
N GLY A 38 18.17 -10.30 0.58
CA GLY A 38 17.41 -11.36 -0.07
C GLY A 38 15.90 -11.34 0.20
N LEU A 39 15.35 -10.22 0.68
CA LEU A 39 13.90 -10.05 0.78
C LEU A 39 13.26 -10.12 -0.61
N LYS A 40 12.00 -10.53 -0.68
CA LYS A 40 11.28 -10.76 -1.93
C LYS A 40 10.37 -9.61 -2.33
N ALA A 41 9.96 -8.78 -1.35
CA ALA A 41 9.11 -7.63 -1.53
C ALA A 41 9.37 -6.59 -0.45
N ILE A 42 8.79 -5.41 -0.59
CA ILE A 42 8.84 -4.32 0.39
C ILE A 42 7.41 -3.95 0.77
N TYR A 43 7.16 -3.73 2.05
CA TYR A 43 5.93 -3.14 2.54
C TYR A 43 6.12 -1.67 2.88
N LEU A 44 5.22 -0.82 2.41
CA LEU A 44 5.17 0.59 2.78
C LEU A 44 3.99 0.80 3.73
N SER A 45 4.32 1.00 5.01
CA SER A 45 3.35 1.18 6.09
C SER A 45 2.88 2.63 6.20
N GLY A 46 1.56 2.84 6.24
CA GLY A 46 0.98 4.16 6.48
C GLY A 46 1.33 4.72 7.85
N TRP A 47 1.42 3.87 8.87
CA TRP A 47 1.89 4.28 10.20
C TRP A 47 3.29 4.89 10.16
N GLN A 48 4.22 4.26 9.44
CA GLN A 48 5.58 4.77 9.29
C GLN A 48 5.61 6.06 8.45
N VAL A 49 4.77 6.16 7.42
CA VAL A 49 4.61 7.40 6.64
C VAL A 49 4.12 8.54 7.54
N ALA A 50 3.13 8.30 8.36
CA ALA A 50 2.63 9.29 9.32
C ALA A 50 3.73 9.78 10.27
N ALA A 51 4.52 8.86 10.81
CA ALA A 51 5.55 9.18 11.81
C ALA A 51 6.77 9.90 11.20
N ASP A 52 7.32 9.40 10.08
CA ASP A 52 8.68 9.78 9.67
C ASP A 52 8.85 10.12 8.18
N ALA A 53 7.85 9.87 7.32
CA ALA A 53 8.09 9.91 5.88
C ALA A 53 6.97 10.57 5.07
N ASN A 54 6.21 11.49 5.66
CA ASN A 54 5.19 12.22 4.93
C ASN A 54 5.74 13.51 4.28
N THR A 55 5.06 13.97 3.25
CA THR A 55 5.46 15.14 2.46
C THR A 55 5.22 16.48 3.19
N ALA A 56 4.49 16.49 4.30
CA ALA A 56 4.34 17.67 5.14
C ALA A 56 5.57 17.93 6.04
N GLY A 57 6.45 16.92 6.21
CA GLY A 57 7.59 17.03 7.12
C GLY A 57 7.22 17.05 8.59
N GLU A 58 6.02 16.59 8.92
CA GLU A 58 5.48 16.56 10.27
C GLU A 58 5.46 15.14 10.84
N MET A 59 5.42 15.01 12.15
CA MET A 59 5.14 13.76 12.83
C MET A 59 3.66 13.70 13.21
N TYR A 60 2.91 12.83 12.56
CA TYR A 60 1.50 12.62 12.82
C TYR A 60 1.24 11.28 13.53
N PRO A 61 0.16 11.19 14.32
CA PRO A 61 -0.38 9.87 14.67
C PRO A 61 -0.92 9.18 13.41
N ASP A 62 -1.05 7.86 13.46
CA ASP A 62 -1.57 7.06 12.35
C ASP A 62 -3.09 7.20 12.20
N GLN A 63 -3.51 8.37 11.71
CA GLN A 63 -4.89 8.79 11.54
C GLN A 63 -5.16 9.44 10.17
N SER A 64 -4.34 9.14 9.17
CA SER A 64 -4.45 9.69 7.81
C SER A 64 -4.44 11.22 7.75
N LEU A 65 -3.66 11.87 8.63
CA LEU A 65 -3.56 13.33 8.69
C LEU A 65 -2.52 13.90 7.74
N TYR A 66 -1.63 13.07 7.24
CA TYR A 66 -0.60 13.47 6.27
C TYR A 66 -1.19 13.66 4.86
N PRO A 67 -0.52 14.42 3.99
CA PRO A 67 -0.96 14.59 2.60
C PRO A 67 -1.09 13.25 1.89
N TYR A 68 -2.23 13.05 1.20
CA TYR A 68 -2.61 11.77 0.59
C TYR A 68 -1.60 11.21 -0.44
N ASP A 69 -0.74 12.05 -0.98
CA ASP A 69 0.30 11.66 -1.94
C ASP A 69 1.64 11.29 -1.30
N SER A 70 1.74 11.32 0.04
CA SER A 70 2.98 10.98 0.76
C SER A 70 3.43 9.55 0.52
N ALA A 71 2.53 8.58 0.63
CA ALA A 71 2.84 7.17 0.38
C ALA A 71 3.25 6.90 -1.10
N PRO A 72 2.52 7.38 -2.13
CA PRO A 72 2.98 7.31 -3.51
C PRO A 72 4.37 7.92 -3.74
N LYS A 73 4.66 9.07 -3.14
CA LYS A 73 5.95 9.74 -3.26
C LYS A 73 7.09 8.89 -2.67
N LEU A 74 6.83 8.23 -1.54
CA LEU A 74 7.81 7.33 -0.93
C LEU A 74 8.02 6.07 -1.78
N VAL A 75 6.98 5.51 -2.39
CA VAL A 75 7.11 4.41 -3.38
C VAL A 75 8.04 4.83 -4.52
N GLU A 76 7.83 6.02 -5.08
CA GLU A 76 8.68 6.58 -6.15
C GLU A 76 10.14 6.70 -5.70
N THR A 77 10.37 7.24 -4.50
CA THR A 77 11.72 7.39 -3.92
C THR A 77 12.43 6.05 -3.75
N MET A 78 11.73 5.03 -3.23
CA MET A 78 12.30 3.70 -3.09
C MET A 78 12.60 3.06 -4.44
N ASN A 79 11.68 3.14 -5.39
CA ASN A 79 11.86 2.61 -6.73
C ASN A 79 13.05 3.26 -7.45
N ASN A 80 13.22 4.58 -7.34
CA ASN A 80 14.36 5.28 -7.92
C ASN A 80 15.70 4.81 -7.32
N SER A 81 15.72 4.52 -6.02
CA SER A 81 16.91 3.99 -5.34
C SER A 81 17.23 2.56 -5.77
N LEU A 82 16.21 1.72 -5.93
CA LEU A 82 16.37 0.35 -6.43
C LEU A 82 16.85 0.33 -7.89
N ILE A 83 16.28 1.18 -8.74
CA ILE A 83 16.73 1.36 -10.13
C ILE A 83 18.19 1.80 -10.16
N ARG A 84 18.58 2.75 -9.32
CA ARG A 84 19.97 3.22 -9.28
C ARG A 84 20.93 2.12 -8.83
N ALA A 85 20.59 1.33 -7.84
CA ALA A 85 21.38 0.19 -7.39
C ALA A 85 21.53 -0.87 -8.49
N ASP A 86 20.44 -1.15 -9.23
CA ASP A 86 20.46 -2.07 -10.36
C ASP A 86 21.35 -1.58 -11.51
N GLN A 87 21.29 -0.28 -11.83
CA GLN A 87 22.17 0.34 -12.84
C GLN A 87 23.64 0.23 -12.47
N ILE A 88 24.02 0.47 -11.21
CA ILE A 88 25.40 0.35 -10.73
C ILE A 88 25.85 -1.10 -10.86
N GLN A 89 25.07 -2.05 -10.37
CA GLN A 89 25.36 -3.48 -10.50
C GLN A 89 25.55 -3.91 -11.96
N HIS A 90 24.72 -3.38 -12.86
CA HIS A 90 24.83 -3.69 -14.27
C HIS A 90 26.17 -3.22 -14.86
N MET A 91 26.65 -2.04 -14.50
CA MET A 91 27.97 -1.55 -14.87
C MET A 91 29.10 -2.45 -14.33
N GLU A 92 29.07 -2.77 -13.03
CA GLU A 92 30.06 -3.63 -12.39
C GLU A 92 30.15 -5.03 -13.02
N LEU A 93 28.99 -5.56 -13.47
CA LEU A 93 28.94 -6.82 -14.22
C LEU A 93 29.57 -6.71 -15.62
N GLN A 94 29.36 -5.58 -16.32
CA GLN A 94 29.91 -5.35 -17.65
C GLN A 94 31.42 -5.11 -17.61
N ASP A 95 31.92 -4.38 -16.61
CA ASP A 95 33.34 -4.06 -16.43
C ASP A 95 34.11 -5.24 -15.83
N GLY A 96 33.46 -6.30 -15.41
CA GLY A 96 34.06 -7.51 -14.82
C GLY A 96 34.46 -7.38 -13.35
N ASP A 97 34.02 -6.30 -12.69
CA ASP A 97 34.30 -6.03 -11.28
C ASP A 97 33.40 -6.88 -10.37
N MET A 98 32.27 -7.40 -10.91
CA MET A 98 31.34 -8.29 -10.22
C MET A 98 31.10 -9.56 -11.04
N LYS A 99 30.95 -10.68 -10.34
CA LYS A 99 30.47 -11.94 -10.95
C LYS A 99 28.98 -12.05 -10.94
N LYS A 100 28.38 -12.60 -11.99
CA LYS A 100 26.93 -12.78 -12.13
C LYS A 100 26.30 -13.58 -10.99
N GLU A 101 27.00 -14.52 -10.40
CA GLU A 101 26.56 -15.32 -9.25
C GLU A 101 26.31 -14.50 -7.98
N ASN A 102 26.93 -13.32 -7.88
CA ASN A 102 26.80 -12.38 -6.78
C ASN A 102 25.73 -11.30 -7.04
N SER A 103 25.03 -11.38 -8.17
CA SER A 103 24.02 -10.37 -8.52
C SER A 103 22.81 -10.42 -7.60
N VAL A 104 22.31 -9.24 -7.27
CA VAL A 104 21.12 -9.01 -6.43
C VAL A 104 19.94 -8.62 -7.30
N ASP A 105 18.78 -9.18 -7.04
CA ASP A 105 17.54 -8.71 -7.67
C ASP A 105 17.03 -7.47 -6.91
N TYR A 106 17.45 -6.29 -7.37
CA TYR A 106 17.06 -5.02 -6.77
C TYR A 106 15.61 -4.64 -7.07
N MET A 107 15.00 -5.18 -8.12
CA MET A 107 13.66 -4.78 -8.55
C MET A 107 12.57 -5.44 -7.70
N LEU A 108 12.57 -5.16 -6.38
CA LEU A 108 11.58 -5.70 -5.46
C LEU A 108 10.21 -5.04 -5.65
N PRO A 109 9.12 -5.81 -5.71
CA PRO A 109 7.78 -5.25 -5.75
C PRO A 109 7.44 -4.58 -4.41
N ILE A 110 6.79 -3.41 -4.47
CA ILE A 110 6.36 -2.64 -3.30
C ILE A 110 4.85 -2.75 -3.16
N ILE A 111 4.39 -3.17 -1.97
CA ILE A 111 3.00 -3.16 -1.57
C ILE A 111 2.81 -1.97 -0.62
N ALA A 112 1.87 -1.09 -0.94
CA ALA A 112 1.67 0.15 -0.20
C ALA A 112 0.36 0.19 0.58
N ASP A 113 0.38 0.90 1.70
CA ASP A 113 -0.80 1.25 2.47
C ASP A 113 -1.53 2.42 1.79
N GLY A 114 -2.76 2.18 1.36
CA GLY A 114 -3.67 3.18 0.81
C GLY A 114 -4.61 3.77 1.87
N GLU A 115 -4.42 3.40 3.15
CA GLU A 115 -5.28 3.83 4.25
C GLU A 115 -6.76 3.52 3.96
N ALA A 116 -7.67 4.35 4.42
CA ALA A 116 -9.08 4.31 4.04
C ALA A 116 -9.37 5.05 2.70
N GLY A 117 -8.33 5.37 1.92
CA GLY A 117 -8.46 6.04 0.63
C GLY A 117 -8.55 7.56 0.69
N PHE A 118 -8.39 8.18 1.86
CA PHE A 118 -8.42 9.64 2.09
C PHE A 118 -9.73 10.32 1.67
N GLY A 119 -10.83 9.57 1.67
CA GLY A 119 -12.16 10.08 1.31
C GLY A 119 -13.02 9.00 0.68
N GLY A 120 -13.77 9.37 -0.35
CA GLY A 120 -14.66 8.46 -1.07
C GLY A 120 -14.04 7.86 -2.33
N PRO A 121 -14.88 7.27 -3.22
CA PRO A 121 -14.41 6.59 -4.43
C PRO A 121 -13.56 7.47 -5.37
N LEU A 122 -13.84 8.76 -5.45
CA LEU A 122 -13.06 9.69 -6.28
C LEU A 122 -11.64 9.88 -5.73
N ASN A 123 -11.51 9.98 -4.41
CA ASN A 123 -10.20 10.06 -3.76
C ASN A 123 -9.39 8.78 -3.99
N VAL A 124 -10.03 7.62 -3.82
CA VAL A 124 -9.42 6.31 -4.07
C VAL A 124 -8.93 6.18 -5.52
N PHE A 125 -9.75 6.64 -6.48
CA PHE A 125 -9.37 6.64 -7.90
C PHE A 125 -8.10 7.45 -8.15
N GLU A 126 -8.06 8.69 -7.69
CA GLU A 126 -6.90 9.57 -7.90
C GLU A 126 -5.66 9.10 -7.14
N LEU A 127 -5.83 8.59 -5.92
CA LEU A 127 -4.74 8.01 -5.14
C LEU A 127 -4.15 6.77 -5.83
N THR A 128 -5.00 5.89 -6.35
CA THR A 128 -4.56 4.69 -7.08
C THR A 128 -3.75 5.05 -8.32
N LYS A 129 -4.17 6.09 -9.07
CA LYS A 129 -3.37 6.60 -10.21
C LYS A 129 -1.98 7.05 -9.78
N LYS A 130 -1.85 7.70 -8.61
CA LYS A 130 -0.54 8.11 -8.08
C LYS A 130 0.32 6.91 -7.74
N PHE A 131 -0.22 5.88 -7.09
CA PHE A 131 0.50 4.64 -6.82
C PHE A 131 0.96 3.93 -8.10
N ILE A 132 0.12 3.88 -9.12
CA ILE A 132 0.47 3.30 -10.43
C ILE A 132 1.66 4.05 -11.06
N ARG A 133 1.62 5.39 -11.06
CA ARG A 133 2.70 6.23 -11.60
C ARG A 133 4.01 6.05 -10.82
N ALA A 134 3.91 5.91 -9.51
CA ALA A 134 5.05 5.65 -8.63
C ALA A 134 5.65 4.24 -8.80
N GLY A 135 4.95 3.33 -9.47
CA GLY A 135 5.42 1.96 -9.73
C GLY A 135 5.11 0.97 -8.62
N ALA A 136 4.06 1.20 -7.81
CA ALA A 136 3.60 0.23 -6.82
C ALA A 136 3.16 -1.08 -7.49
N ALA A 137 3.41 -2.21 -6.84
CA ALA A 137 2.98 -3.53 -7.28
C ALA A 137 1.60 -3.90 -6.74
N GLY A 138 1.26 -3.39 -5.56
CA GLY A 138 -0.02 -3.57 -4.91
C GLY A 138 -0.32 -2.45 -3.93
N VAL A 139 -1.61 -2.27 -3.66
CA VAL A 139 -2.11 -1.30 -2.68
C VAL A 139 -3.25 -1.93 -1.91
N HIS A 140 -3.26 -1.81 -0.59
CA HIS A 140 -4.42 -2.17 0.19
C HIS A 140 -5.22 -0.94 0.61
N PHE A 141 -6.53 -1.11 0.70
CA PHE A 141 -7.48 -0.14 1.25
C PHE A 141 -8.29 -0.79 2.35
N GLU A 142 -8.60 -0.02 3.38
CA GLU A 142 -9.34 -0.50 4.55
C GLU A 142 -10.74 0.11 4.65
N ASP A 143 -11.61 -0.59 5.36
CA ASP A 143 -13.02 -0.25 5.53
C ASP A 143 -13.31 0.74 6.68
N GLN A 144 -12.29 1.41 7.21
CA GLN A 144 -12.49 2.49 8.17
C GLN A 144 -13.06 3.75 7.49
N LEU A 145 -13.87 4.52 8.24
CA LEU A 145 -14.26 5.86 7.83
C LEU A 145 -13.00 6.76 7.79
N ALA A 146 -12.71 7.35 6.62
CA ALA A 146 -11.46 8.07 6.39
C ALA A 146 -11.23 9.24 7.38
N SER A 147 -12.30 9.96 7.76
CA SER A 147 -12.23 11.07 8.73
C SER A 147 -12.01 10.63 10.18
N GLU A 148 -12.29 9.36 10.51
CA GLU A 148 -12.21 8.79 11.86
C GLU A 148 -11.19 7.66 11.96
N LYS A 149 -10.31 7.53 10.97
CA LYS A 149 -9.32 6.46 10.87
C LYS A 149 -8.42 6.43 12.10
N LYS A 150 -8.21 5.24 12.63
CA LYS A 150 -7.33 4.93 13.76
C LYS A 150 -6.31 3.88 13.36
N CYS A 151 -5.16 3.87 14.04
CA CYS A 151 -4.20 2.79 13.93
C CYS A 151 -4.81 1.43 14.28
N GLY A 152 -4.34 0.36 13.63
CA GLY A 152 -4.92 -0.98 13.75
C GLY A 152 -5.11 -1.51 15.17
N HIS A 153 -4.25 -1.13 16.13
CA HIS A 153 -4.33 -1.55 17.53
C HIS A 153 -5.19 -0.63 18.42
N MET A 154 -5.67 0.50 17.91
CA MET A 154 -6.45 1.47 18.70
C MET A 154 -7.93 1.11 18.70
N GLY A 155 -8.61 1.46 19.80
CA GLY A 155 -10.08 1.43 19.89
C GLY A 155 -10.74 2.63 19.21
N GLY A 156 -12.08 2.59 19.11
CA GLY A 156 -12.86 3.69 18.54
C GLY A 156 -12.87 3.78 17.02
N LYS A 157 -12.52 2.69 16.34
CA LYS A 157 -12.62 2.60 14.88
C LYS A 157 -14.07 2.63 14.44
N VAL A 158 -14.34 3.36 13.36
CA VAL A 158 -15.63 3.45 12.70
C VAL A 158 -15.53 2.85 11.32
N LEU A 159 -16.34 1.83 11.02
CA LEU A 159 -16.40 1.23 9.70
C LEU A 159 -17.32 2.02 8.76
N VAL A 160 -17.03 1.95 7.47
CA VAL A 160 -18.00 2.26 6.42
C VAL A 160 -18.80 1.01 6.09
N PRO A 161 -20.06 1.12 5.58
CA PRO A 161 -20.82 -0.03 5.11
C PRO A 161 -20.09 -0.83 4.04
N THR A 162 -20.33 -2.14 4.00
CA THR A 162 -19.72 -3.06 3.02
C THR A 162 -19.87 -2.54 1.58
N GLY A 163 -21.05 -2.05 1.20
CA GLY A 163 -21.27 -1.49 -0.15
C GLY A 163 -20.41 -0.26 -0.45
N THR A 164 -20.10 0.55 0.56
CA THR A 164 -19.18 1.69 0.41
C THR A 164 -17.75 1.21 0.18
N MET A 165 -17.28 0.24 0.96
CA MET A 165 -15.96 -0.36 0.75
C MET A 165 -15.85 -1.00 -0.65
N VAL A 166 -16.87 -1.73 -1.08
CA VAL A 166 -16.91 -2.32 -2.44
C VAL A 166 -16.81 -1.24 -3.52
N LYS A 167 -17.48 -0.08 -3.37
CA LYS A 167 -17.35 1.05 -4.30
C LYS A 167 -15.94 1.60 -4.34
N ASN A 168 -15.28 1.73 -3.19
CA ASN A 168 -13.89 2.18 -3.11
C ASN A 168 -12.94 1.21 -3.84
N LEU A 169 -13.07 -0.10 -3.59
CA LEU A 169 -12.25 -1.12 -4.27
C LEU A 169 -12.50 -1.16 -5.78
N LYS A 170 -13.77 -1.03 -6.22
CA LYS A 170 -14.11 -0.93 -7.65
C LYS A 170 -13.49 0.31 -8.28
N SER A 171 -13.44 1.43 -7.57
CA SER A 171 -12.80 2.67 -8.02
C SER A 171 -11.29 2.50 -8.20
N ALA A 172 -10.63 1.83 -7.26
CA ALA A 172 -9.22 1.47 -7.40
C ALA A 172 -8.98 0.54 -8.61
N ARG A 173 -9.84 -0.48 -8.79
CA ARG A 173 -9.76 -1.38 -9.95
C ARG A 173 -9.94 -0.64 -11.25
N LEU A 174 -10.93 0.26 -11.33
CA LEU A 174 -11.17 1.08 -12.52
C LEU A 174 -9.94 1.92 -12.89
N ALA A 175 -9.28 2.54 -11.91
CA ALA A 175 -8.06 3.30 -12.17
C ALA A 175 -6.95 2.43 -12.77
N ALA A 176 -6.80 1.20 -12.28
CA ALA A 176 -5.82 0.26 -12.80
C ALA A 176 -6.18 -0.28 -14.19
N ASP A 177 -7.46 -0.53 -14.46
CA ASP A 177 -7.94 -1.00 -15.77
C ASP A 177 -7.77 0.09 -16.84
N ILE A 178 -8.10 1.34 -16.53
CA ILE A 178 -7.86 2.48 -17.44
C ILE A 178 -6.35 2.66 -17.74
N ALA A 179 -5.49 2.41 -16.74
CA ALA A 179 -4.05 2.47 -16.91
C ALA A 179 -3.45 1.22 -17.58
N GLU A 180 -4.26 0.20 -17.87
CA GLU A 180 -3.85 -1.09 -18.46
C GLU A 180 -2.75 -1.80 -17.65
N VAL A 181 -2.86 -1.77 -16.31
CA VAL A 181 -1.92 -2.42 -15.38
C VAL A 181 -2.63 -3.40 -14.46
N PRO A 182 -2.06 -4.57 -14.20
CA PRO A 182 -2.62 -5.57 -13.30
C PRO A 182 -2.26 -5.27 -11.83
N LEU A 183 -2.46 -4.01 -11.38
CA LEU A 183 -2.20 -3.64 -10.00
C LEU A 183 -2.95 -4.56 -9.05
N ILE A 184 -2.24 -5.09 -8.05
CA ILE A 184 -2.87 -5.92 -7.02
C ILE A 184 -3.57 -5.00 -6.02
N ILE A 185 -4.88 -5.18 -5.89
CA ILE A 185 -5.70 -4.44 -4.94
C ILE A 185 -6.10 -5.40 -3.83
N LEU A 186 -5.72 -5.08 -2.60
CA LEU A 186 -6.02 -5.88 -1.43
C LEU A 186 -7.12 -5.20 -0.60
N ALA A 187 -8.15 -5.95 -0.29
CA ALA A 187 -9.17 -5.52 0.65
C ALA A 187 -8.69 -5.81 2.07
N ARG A 188 -8.55 -4.78 2.89
CA ARG A 188 -8.28 -4.88 4.32
C ARG A 188 -9.55 -4.60 5.11
N THR A 189 -9.75 -5.32 6.20
CA THR A 189 -10.84 -5.03 7.13
C THR A 189 -10.32 -4.84 8.54
N ASP A 190 -10.88 -3.88 9.26
CA ASP A 190 -10.68 -3.63 10.68
C ASP A 190 -11.88 -4.08 11.54
N ALA A 191 -12.82 -4.84 10.98
CA ALA A 191 -14.06 -5.28 11.63
C ALA A 191 -13.82 -6.05 12.93
N ASN A 192 -12.73 -6.80 13.06
CA ASN A 192 -12.42 -7.54 14.29
C ASN A 192 -12.27 -6.65 15.53
N ALA A 193 -11.89 -5.40 15.36
CA ALA A 193 -11.64 -4.46 16.47
C ALA A 193 -12.61 -3.27 16.46
N ALA A 194 -13.35 -3.04 15.39
CA ALA A 194 -14.30 -1.95 15.27
C ALA A 194 -15.62 -2.29 16.01
N LYS A 195 -16.16 -1.28 16.70
CA LYS A 195 -17.46 -1.40 17.38
C LYS A 195 -18.52 -0.47 16.80
N LEU A 196 -18.15 0.36 15.83
CA LEU A 196 -19.00 1.37 15.23
C LEU A 196 -19.01 1.23 13.71
N ILE A 197 -20.18 1.51 13.13
CA ILE A 197 -20.37 1.63 11.67
C ILE A 197 -21.18 2.88 11.40
N THR A 198 -20.97 3.53 10.27
CA THR A 198 -21.57 4.84 9.97
C THR A 198 -23.08 4.82 9.80
N ASN A 199 -23.65 3.71 9.32
CA ASN A 199 -25.11 3.52 9.19
C ASN A 199 -25.46 2.03 9.08
N ASP A 200 -26.75 1.72 9.15
CA ASP A 200 -27.34 0.38 9.19
C ASP A 200 -28.16 0.03 7.94
N PHE A 201 -27.94 0.71 6.82
CA PHE A 201 -28.76 0.53 5.61
C PHE A 201 -28.30 -0.61 4.71
N ASP A 202 -27.04 -1.06 4.83
CA ASP A 202 -26.51 -2.12 3.99
C ASP A 202 -26.97 -3.49 4.49
N GLU A 203 -27.63 -4.25 3.63
CA GLU A 203 -28.14 -5.59 3.95
C GLU A 203 -27.01 -6.57 4.34
N ASN A 204 -25.80 -6.39 3.78
CA ASN A 204 -24.65 -7.23 4.10
C ASN A 204 -24.17 -7.05 5.54
N ASP A 205 -24.39 -5.88 6.12
CA ASP A 205 -23.94 -5.55 7.47
C ASP A 205 -24.95 -5.93 8.55
N LYS A 206 -26.23 -6.02 8.21
CA LYS A 206 -27.33 -6.29 9.16
C LYS A 206 -27.13 -7.48 10.10
N PRO A 207 -26.58 -8.64 9.63
CA PRO A 207 -26.37 -9.79 10.52
C PRO A 207 -25.37 -9.55 11.66
N PHE A 208 -24.55 -8.49 11.55
CA PHE A 208 -23.47 -8.16 12.49
C PHE A 208 -23.80 -6.98 13.39
N LEU A 209 -24.96 -6.35 13.21
CA LEU A 209 -25.39 -5.18 13.99
C LEU A 209 -26.11 -5.60 15.27
N THR A 210 -25.79 -4.95 16.38
CA THR A 210 -26.47 -5.18 17.67
C THR A 210 -27.77 -4.41 17.80
N GLY A 211 -28.02 -3.41 16.95
CA GLY A 211 -29.14 -2.47 17.05
C GLY A 211 -28.88 -1.32 18.03
N GLU A 212 -27.81 -1.35 18.79
CA GLU A 212 -27.41 -0.24 19.65
C GLU A 212 -26.90 0.94 18.84
N ARG A 213 -27.18 2.15 19.28
CA ARG A 213 -26.71 3.38 18.65
C ARG A 213 -25.78 4.13 19.61
N SER A 214 -24.67 4.68 19.08
CA SER A 214 -23.87 5.61 19.86
C SER A 214 -24.68 6.86 20.15
N GLN A 215 -24.64 7.33 21.37
CA GLN A 215 -25.11 8.68 21.68
C GLN A 215 -24.08 9.64 21.11
N GLY A 216 -24.44 10.26 19.98
CA GLY A 216 -23.57 11.11 19.15
C GLY A 216 -22.98 12.29 19.82
#